data_bc3685560fdea230d3a695091e00dd21
#
_entry.id   bc3685560fdea230d3a695091e00dd21
#
_cell.length_a   1.000
_cell.length_b   1.000
_cell.length_c   1.000
_cell.angle_alpha   90.00
_cell.angle_beta   90.00
_cell.angle_gamma   90.00
#
_symmetry.space_group_name_H-M   'P 1'
#
loop_
_entity.id
_entity.type
_entity.pdbx_description
1 polymer ?
#
loop_
_entity_poly.entity_id
_entity_poly.type
_entity_poly.pdbx_seq_one_letter_code
_entity_poly.pdbx_strand_id
1 'polypeptide(L)'
;MNGIRSTYHQTKRLNIHALERSGEQGGDVILFIHGNASSSIFWKGLMERISKQFCLVAPDLRGYGKTEDKLIDATRGFMDQTEDIIGLMDELDIDQFHVIGHSMGGGVVYGLLANYSERIITATLVNPVSPYGFGGTKGESGEPIMEDFAGTGAGVANHEFAKRIKLQDRTDDDPNASPRSVMNSFYWNPQFRPENEEELLEGLLEMKIGDQRYPGDSVSSENWPFVAP
;
A
#
# COMPACT_ATOMS: atom_id res chain seq x y z
N MET A 1 -25.68 1.39 10.12
CA MET A 1 -24.57 0.74 9.35
C MET A 1 -23.87 1.84 8.60
N ASN A 2 -22.54 1.92 8.70
CA ASN A 2 -21.76 3.08 8.20
C ASN A 2 -21.65 3.21 6.67
N GLY A 3 -22.43 2.48 5.91
CA GLY A 3 -22.50 2.59 4.45
C GLY A 3 -21.27 2.11 3.66
N ILE A 4 -20.18 1.67 4.32
CA ILE A 4 -19.00 1.12 3.66
C ILE A 4 -19.33 -0.29 3.14
N ARG A 5 -19.04 -0.53 1.87
CA ARG A 5 -19.29 -1.79 1.17
C ARG A 5 -17.98 -2.34 0.63
N SER A 6 -17.86 -3.67 0.62
CA SER A 6 -16.80 -4.41 -0.06
C SER A 6 -17.30 -4.73 -1.48
N THR A 7 -16.57 -4.29 -2.49
CA THR A 7 -16.94 -4.38 -3.90
C THR A 7 -15.79 -4.93 -4.73
N TYR A 8 -16.11 -5.41 -5.95
CA TYR A 8 -15.11 -5.84 -6.92
C TYR A 8 -15.40 -5.17 -8.27
N HIS A 9 -14.34 -4.67 -8.90
CA HIS A 9 -14.40 -4.00 -10.19
C HIS A 9 -13.50 -4.71 -11.20
N GLN A 10 -14.10 -5.20 -12.27
CA GLN A 10 -13.37 -5.83 -13.37
C GLN A 10 -12.85 -4.74 -14.32
N THR A 11 -11.61 -4.34 -14.12
CA THR A 11 -10.93 -3.42 -15.03
C THR A 11 -10.35 -4.18 -16.23
N LYS A 12 -9.80 -3.46 -17.21
CA LYS A 12 -9.05 -4.06 -18.33
C LYS A 12 -7.76 -4.74 -17.87
N ARG A 13 -7.26 -4.42 -16.68
CA ARG A 13 -5.97 -4.90 -16.16
C ARG A 13 -6.13 -6.07 -15.19
N LEU A 14 -7.05 -5.97 -14.24
CA LEU A 14 -7.30 -6.99 -13.22
C LEU A 14 -8.65 -6.74 -12.52
N ASN A 15 -9.10 -7.72 -11.76
CA ASN A 15 -10.26 -7.58 -10.88
C ASN A 15 -9.83 -6.99 -9.53
N ILE A 16 -10.23 -5.76 -9.24
CA ILE A 16 -9.81 -5.00 -8.05
C ILE A 16 -10.90 -5.07 -6.99
N HIS A 17 -10.51 -5.49 -5.79
CA HIS A 17 -11.33 -5.34 -4.59
C HIS A 17 -11.16 -3.92 -4.03
N ALA A 18 -12.24 -3.32 -3.56
CA ALA A 18 -12.22 -2.04 -2.87
C ALA A 18 -13.25 -1.98 -1.73
N LEU A 19 -12.94 -1.19 -0.71
CA LEU A 19 -13.93 -0.67 0.22
C LEU A 19 -14.45 0.65 -0.31
N GLU A 20 -15.77 0.81 -0.34
CA GLU A 20 -16.43 1.98 -0.91
C GLU A 20 -17.53 2.53 -0.03
N ARG A 21 -17.72 3.84 -0.10
CA ARG A 21 -18.87 4.53 0.46
C ARG A 21 -19.33 5.62 -0.51
N SER A 22 -20.58 5.55 -0.93
CA SER A 22 -21.19 6.62 -1.73
C SER A 22 -21.34 7.89 -0.89
N GLY A 23 -21.08 9.03 -1.50
CA GLY A 23 -21.36 10.34 -0.92
C GLY A 23 -22.82 10.73 -1.04
N GLU A 24 -23.26 11.66 -0.20
CA GLU A 24 -24.55 12.30 -0.35
C GLU A 24 -24.48 13.22 -1.59
N GLN A 25 -25.45 13.09 -2.51
CA GLN A 25 -25.58 13.94 -3.71
C GLN A 25 -24.41 13.85 -4.72
N GLY A 26 -23.65 12.74 -4.73
CA GLY A 26 -22.58 12.56 -5.72
C GLY A 26 -21.39 13.50 -5.52
N GLY A 27 -20.92 13.68 -4.28
CA GLY A 27 -19.79 14.54 -3.94
C GLY A 27 -18.46 14.07 -4.50
N ASP A 28 -17.42 14.89 -4.34
CA ASP A 28 -16.05 14.59 -4.77
C ASP A 28 -15.55 13.26 -4.19
N VAL A 29 -14.70 12.61 -4.96
CA VAL A 29 -14.13 11.31 -4.59
C VAL A 29 -12.83 11.49 -3.81
N ILE A 30 -12.69 10.76 -2.70
CA ILE A 30 -11.43 10.57 -2.00
C ILE A 30 -10.96 9.12 -2.19
N LEU A 31 -9.83 8.96 -2.85
CA LEU A 31 -9.14 7.69 -3.04
C LEU A 31 -8.09 7.49 -1.94
N PHE A 32 -8.10 6.30 -1.31
CA PHE A 32 -7.15 5.93 -0.26
C PHE A 32 -6.24 4.81 -0.73
N ILE A 33 -4.95 5.04 -0.76
CA ILE A 33 -3.94 4.06 -1.20
C ILE A 33 -3.14 3.59 0.02
N HIS A 34 -3.24 2.29 0.33
CA HIS A 34 -2.60 1.68 1.49
C HIS A 34 -1.10 1.45 1.28
N GLY A 35 -0.38 1.18 2.36
CA GLY A 35 1.05 0.89 2.38
C GLY A 35 1.38 -0.59 2.17
N ASN A 36 2.67 -0.91 2.31
CA ASN A 36 3.14 -2.30 2.32
C ASN A 36 2.56 -3.05 3.53
N ALA A 37 2.41 -4.37 3.40
CA ALA A 37 1.88 -5.26 4.44
C ALA A 37 0.59 -4.73 5.09
N SER A 38 -0.32 -4.23 4.27
CA SER A 38 -1.65 -3.76 4.67
C SER A 38 -2.65 -3.92 3.50
N SER A 39 -3.87 -3.44 3.67
CA SER A 39 -4.91 -3.47 2.65
C SER A 39 -5.91 -2.33 2.87
N SER A 40 -6.94 -2.26 2.06
CA SER A 40 -8.02 -1.27 2.18
C SER A 40 -8.64 -1.19 3.59
N ILE A 41 -8.62 -2.30 4.33
CA ILE A 41 -9.22 -2.40 5.68
C ILE A 41 -8.58 -1.41 6.68
N PHE A 42 -7.30 -1.06 6.48
CA PHE A 42 -6.61 -0.09 7.34
C PHE A 42 -7.17 1.34 7.22
N TRP A 43 -7.89 1.63 6.14
CA TRP A 43 -8.56 2.91 5.93
C TRP A 43 -9.97 2.97 6.49
N LYS A 44 -10.60 1.82 6.79
CA LYS A 44 -12.02 1.71 7.21
C LYS A 44 -12.35 2.66 8.37
N GLY A 45 -11.52 2.66 9.42
CA GLY A 45 -11.74 3.51 10.59
C GLY A 45 -11.70 5.01 10.28
N LEU A 46 -10.87 5.45 9.31
CA LEU A 46 -10.85 6.83 8.83
C LEU A 46 -12.06 7.11 7.92
N MET A 47 -12.38 6.20 7.01
CA MET A 47 -13.53 6.33 6.10
C MET A 47 -14.85 6.51 6.85
N GLU A 48 -15.00 5.87 8.01
CA GLU A 48 -16.18 6.00 8.88
C GLU A 48 -16.33 7.40 9.48
N ARG A 49 -15.22 8.15 9.60
CA ARG A 49 -15.17 9.47 10.23
C ARG A 49 -15.20 10.64 9.24
N ILE A 50 -14.94 10.36 7.96
CA ILE A 50 -14.98 11.40 6.91
C ILE A 50 -16.42 11.82 6.65
N SER A 51 -16.60 13.12 6.37
CA SER A 51 -17.91 13.70 6.02
C SER A 51 -18.62 12.89 4.95
N LYS A 52 -19.93 12.71 5.12
CA LYS A 52 -20.78 11.96 4.18
C LYS A 52 -20.96 12.64 2.84
N GLN A 53 -20.52 13.88 2.69
CA GLN A 53 -20.54 14.56 1.40
C GLN A 53 -19.59 13.94 0.36
N PHE A 54 -18.51 13.26 0.81
CA PHE A 54 -17.53 12.65 -0.09
C PHE A 54 -17.88 11.21 -0.45
N CYS A 55 -17.63 10.83 -1.70
CA CYS A 55 -17.51 9.45 -2.11
C CYS A 55 -16.13 8.94 -1.71
N LEU A 56 -16.03 7.72 -1.19
CA LEU A 56 -14.79 7.16 -0.69
C LEU A 56 -14.50 5.85 -1.40
N VAL A 57 -13.25 5.68 -1.86
CA VAL A 57 -12.75 4.46 -2.53
C VAL A 57 -11.41 4.09 -1.92
N ALA A 58 -11.29 2.89 -1.37
CA ALA A 58 -10.06 2.33 -0.84
C ALA A 58 -9.81 0.96 -1.49
N PRO A 59 -9.07 0.88 -2.61
CA PRO A 59 -8.75 -0.38 -3.24
C PRO A 59 -7.68 -1.15 -2.47
N ASP A 60 -7.70 -2.47 -2.62
CA ASP A 60 -6.53 -3.30 -2.38
C ASP A 60 -5.63 -3.23 -3.61
N LEU A 61 -4.36 -2.89 -3.41
CA LEU A 61 -3.39 -2.83 -4.50
C LEU A 61 -3.06 -4.24 -5.05
N ARG A 62 -2.55 -4.30 -6.27
CA ARG A 62 -1.96 -5.51 -6.86
C ARG A 62 -0.98 -6.17 -5.88
N GLY A 63 -1.13 -7.46 -5.64
CA GLY A 63 -0.31 -8.22 -4.69
C GLY A 63 -0.76 -8.13 -3.22
N TYR A 64 -1.89 -7.47 -2.94
CA TYR A 64 -2.41 -7.25 -1.58
C TYR A 64 -3.89 -7.58 -1.49
N GLY A 65 -4.34 -7.85 -0.27
CA GLY A 65 -5.74 -8.02 0.07
C GLY A 65 -6.45 -9.00 -0.85
N LYS A 66 -7.67 -8.65 -1.25
CA LYS A 66 -8.58 -9.47 -2.05
C LYS A 66 -8.53 -9.18 -3.55
N THR A 67 -7.70 -8.24 -3.98
CA THR A 67 -7.49 -7.96 -5.40
C THR A 67 -6.87 -9.18 -6.09
N GLU A 68 -7.22 -9.37 -7.37
CA GLU A 68 -6.70 -10.46 -8.21
C GLU A 68 -5.17 -10.50 -8.13
N ASP A 69 -4.64 -11.71 -7.90
CA ASP A 69 -3.20 -11.93 -7.77
C ASP A 69 -2.52 -11.87 -9.14
N LYS A 70 -1.92 -10.72 -9.46
CA LYS A 70 -1.09 -10.53 -10.64
C LYS A 70 0.33 -10.16 -10.28
N LEU A 71 1.26 -10.58 -11.12
CA LEU A 71 2.68 -10.30 -10.95
C LEU A 71 2.96 -8.80 -11.04
N ILE A 72 4.00 -8.38 -10.33
CA ILE A 72 4.49 -7.00 -10.30
C ILE A 72 5.82 -6.96 -11.07
N ASP A 73 5.94 -6.04 -12.01
CA ASP A 73 7.21 -5.72 -12.65
C ASP A 73 7.95 -4.66 -11.83
N ALA A 74 8.83 -5.10 -10.94
CA ALA A 74 9.60 -4.21 -10.06
C ALA A 74 10.51 -3.24 -10.83
N THR A 75 10.88 -3.56 -12.08
CA THR A 75 11.70 -2.66 -12.92
C THR A 75 10.95 -1.38 -13.34
N ARG A 76 9.63 -1.38 -13.19
CA ARG A 76 8.75 -0.24 -13.44
C ARG A 76 8.43 0.58 -12.18
N GLY A 77 9.05 0.25 -11.05
CA GLY A 77 8.73 0.87 -9.76
C GLY A 77 7.26 0.64 -9.38
N PHE A 78 6.52 1.72 -9.13
CA PHE A 78 5.09 1.64 -8.77
C PHE A 78 4.13 1.80 -9.96
N MET A 79 4.62 1.72 -11.21
CA MET A 79 3.78 2.00 -12.37
C MET A 79 2.68 0.98 -12.59
N ASP A 80 2.90 -0.30 -12.24
CA ASP A 80 1.84 -1.29 -12.34
C ASP A 80 0.64 -0.94 -11.45
N GLN A 81 0.90 -0.58 -10.17
CA GLN A 81 -0.13 -0.15 -9.25
C GLN A 81 -0.77 1.17 -9.66
N THR A 82 0.04 2.12 -10.15
CA THR A 82 -0.44 3.43 -10.63
C THR A 82 -1.45 3.27 -11.77
N GLU A 83 -1.11 2.45 -12.77
CA GLU A 83 -1.98 2.19 -13.92
C GLU A 83 -3.22 1.37 -13.54
N ASP A 84 -3.12 0.48 -12.53
CA ASP A 84 -4.27 -0.24 -11.99
C ASP A 84 -5.26 0.70 -11.33
N ILE A 85 -4.76 1.70 -10.59
CA ILE A 85 -5.59 2.75 -9.96
C ILE A 85 -6.30 3.59 -11.02
N ILE A 86 -5.61 4.01 -12.07
CA ILE A 86 -6.25 4.74 -13.17
C ILE A 86 -7.31 3.88 -13.83
N GLY A 87 -7.01 2.60 -14.10
CA GLY A 87 -7.98 1.67 -14.64
C GLY A 87 -9.23 1.48 -13.75
N LEU A 88 -9.06 1.53 -12.42
CA LEU A 88 -10.19 1.51 -11.49
C LEU A 88 -11.01 2.81 -11.55
N MET A 89 -10.35 3.97 -11.57
CA MET A 89 -11.06 5.25 -11.66
C MET A 89 -11.83 5.38 -12.97
N ASP A 90 -11.27 4.89 -14.08
CA ASP A 90 -11.94 4.84 -15.38
C ASP A 90 -13.18 3.91 -15.37
N GLU A 91 -13.06 2.73 -14.72
CA GLU A 91 -14.18 1.78 -14.57
C GLU A 91 -15.32 2.35 -13.72
N LEU A 92 -14.99 3.24 -12.78
CA LEU A 92 -15.95 3.93 -11.91
C LEU A 92 -16.50 5.24 -12.50
N ASP A 93 -16.13 5.61 -13.74
CA ASP A 93 -16.46 6.89 -14.37
C ASP A 93 -16.04 8.11 -13.52
N ILE A 94 -14.89 8.00 -12.82
CA ILE A 94 -14.34 9.08 -11.99
C ILE A 94 -13.22 9.78 -12.76
N ASP A 95 -13.47 11.00 -13.20
CA ASP A 95 -12.51 11.79 -13.97
C ASP A 95 -11.44 12.44 -13.09
N GLN A 96 -11.83 13.06 -11.97
CA GLN A 96 -10.93 13.71 -11.01
C GLN A 96 -11.21 13.27 -9.57
N PHE A 97 -10.16 13.23 -8.75
CA PHE A 97 -10.28 12.76 -7.37
C PHE A 97 -9.21 13.38 -6.45
N HIS A 98 -9.54 13.44 -5.16
CA HIS A 98 -8.54 13.63 -4.11
C HIS A 98 -7.86 12.29 -3.82
N VAL A 99 -6.56 12.28 -3.53
CA VAL A 99 -5.83 11.05 -3.21
C VAL A 99 -5.08 11.17 -1.89
N ILE A 100 -5.15 10.11 -1.08
CA ILE A 100 -4.39 9.97 0.16
C ILE A 100 -3.57 8.68 0.05
N GLY A 101 -2.23 8.78 0.11
CA GLY A 101 -1.33 7.63 0.05
C GLY A 101 -0.50 7.49 1.32
N HIS A 102 -0.49 6.28 1.88
CA HIS A 102 0.30 5.95 3.06
C HIS A 102 1.50 5.09 2.70
N SER A 103 2.70 5.42 3.21
CA SER A 103 3.92 4.62 3.07
C SER A 103 4.20 4.29 1.59
N MET A 104 4.23 3.01 1.21
CA MET A 104 4.35 2.54 -0.18
C MET A 104 3.27 3.15 -1.10
N GLY A 105 2.05 3.34 -0.60
CA GLY A 105 0.99 4.03 -1.34
C GLY A 105 1.35 5.46 -1.73
N GLY A 106 2.26 6.10 -1.01
CA GLY A 106 2.85 7.38 -1.40
C GLY A 106 3.66 7.28 -2.70
N GLY A 107 4.35 6.15 -2.93
CA GLY A 107 5.03 5.87 -4.21
C GLY A 107 4.06 5.79 -5.39
N VAL A 108 2.90 5.17 -5.18
CA VAL A 108 1.82 5.17 -6.19
C VAL A 108 1.30 6.58 -6.44
N VAL A 109 1.13 7.40 -5.38
CA VAL A 109 0.73 8.81 -5.54
C VAL A 109 1.76 9.60 -6.35
N TYR A 110 3.06 9.36 -6.17
CA TYR A 110 4.07 9.99 -7.04
C TYR A 110 3.89 9.61 -8.50
N GLY A 111 3.59 8.33 -8.78
CA GLY A 111 3.29 7.86 -10.14
C GLY A 111 2.06 8.57 -10.73
N LEU A 112 1.00 8.75 -9.94
CA LEU A 112 -0.19 9.50 -10.33
C LEU A 112 0.13 10.96 -10.64
N LEU A 113 0.86 11.64 -9.76
CA LEU A 113 1.24 13.06 -9.95
C LEU A 113 2.16 13.27 -11.16
N ALA A 114 3.05 12.33 -11.44
CA ALA A 114 3.99 12.44 -12.54
C ALA A 114 3.35 12.18 -13.92
N ASN A 115 2.35 11.28 -14.00
CA ASN A 115 1.84 10.79 -15.28
C ASN A 115 0.35 11.12 -15.53
N TYR A 116 -0.41 11.51 -14.48
CA TYR A 116 -1.86 11.70 -14.51
C TYR A 116 -2.28 12.89 -13.62
N SER A 117 -1.45 13.95 -13.58
CA SER A 117 -1.67 15.10 -12.68
C SER A 117 -3.02 15.78 -12.91
N GLU A 118 -3.54 15.76 -14.13
CA GLU A 118 -4.84 16.32 -14.51
C GLU A 118 -6.02 15.60 -13.84
N ARG A 119 -5.81 14.35 -13.37
CA ARG A 119 -6.81 13.55 -12.64
C ARG A 119 -6.84 13.89 -11.15
N ILE A 120 -5.85 14.64 -10.62
CA ILE A 120 -5.66 14.84 -9.18
C ILE A 120 -6.13 16.22 -8.75
N ILE A 121 -7.15 16.30 -7.92
CA ILE A 121 -7.61 17.55 -7.29
C ILE A 121 -6.66 17.95 -6.16
N THR A 122 -6.38 17.04 -5.24
CA THR A 122 -5.37 17.20 -4.18
C THR A 122 -4.69 15.89 -3.87
N ALA A 123 -3.45 15.95 -3.40
CA ALA A 123 -2.70 14.79 -2.92
C ALA A 123 -2.27 15.00 -1.47
N THR A 124 -2.53 14.00 -0.62
CA THR A 124 -2.08 13.95 0.77
C THR A 124 -1.14 12.75 0.94
N LEU A 125 0.04 13.00 1.45
CA LEU A 125 1.07 11.97 1.68
C LEU A 125 1.22 11.74 3.19
N VAL A 126 0.98 10.52 3.62
CA VAL A 126 1.09 10.08 5.01
C VAL A 126 2.31 9.18 5.13
N ASN A 127 3.38 9.68 5.73
CA ASN A 127 4.66 8.98 5.91
C ASN A 127 5.08 8.24 4.63
N PRO A 128 5.19 8.93 3.48
CA PRO A 128 5.41 8.26 2.19
C PRO A 128 6.81 7.67 2.10
N VAL A 129 6.99 6.67 1.23
CA VAL A 129 8.33 6.24 0.81
C VAL A 129 9.03 7.41 0.10
N SER A 130 10.36 7.44 0.19
CA SER A 130 11.15 8.36 -0.64
C SER A 130 11.06 7.93 -2.12
N PRO A 131 11.00 8.87 -3.07
CA PRO A 131 11.06 8.55 -4.50
C PRO A 131 12.39 7.90 -4.91
N TYR A 132 13.44 8.04 -4.10
CA TYR A 132 14.77 7.45 -4.34
C TYR A 132 15.01 6.15 -3.55
N GLY A 133 14.01 5.60 -2.89
CA GLY A 133 14.13 4.39 -2.08
C GLY A 133 14.13 4.67 -0.58
N PHE A 134 14.52 3.69 0.22
CA PHE A 134 14.33 3.67 1.68
C PHE A 134 15.44 4.39 2.46
N GLY A 135 16.16 5.33 1.86
CA GLY A 135 17.14 6.18 2.55
C GLY A 135 18.60 5.89 2.22
N GLY A 136 18.88 4.96 1.31
CA GLY A 136 20.22 4.62 0.85
C GLY A 136 20.80 5.56 -0.20
N THR A 137 20.32 6.82 -0.29
CA THR A 137 20.73 7.79 -1.32
C THR A 137 21.16 9.11 -0.73
N LYS A 138 21.94 9.87 -1.51
CA LYS A 138 22.41 11.24 -1.23
C LYS A 138 22.28 12.12 -2.46
N GLY A 139 22.34 13.45 -2.25
CA GLY A 139 22.27 14.43 -3.33
C GLY A 139 20.89 14.51 -3.99
N GLU A 140 20.78 15.47 -4.93
CA GLU A 140 19.52 15.74 -5.65
C GLU A 140 19.20 14.68 -6.72
N SER A 141 20.22 13.98 -7.20
CA SER A 141 20.09 12.93 -8.22
C SER A 141 19.85 11.53 -7.64
N GLY A 142 19.78 11.38 -6.30
CA GLY A 142 19.56 10.10 -5.67
C GLY A 142 20.74 9.12 -5.80
N GLU A 143 21.98 9.62 -5.67
CA GLU A 143 23.19 8.80 -5.75
C GLU A 143 23.20 7.76 -4.61
N PRO A 144 23.52 6.49 -4.88
CA PRO A 144 23.68 5.48 -3.83
C PRO A 144 24.72 5.84 -2.79
N ILE A 145 24.45 5.59 -1.51
CA ILE A 145 25.41 5.74 -0.43
C ILE A 145 26.23 4.46 -0.27
N MET A 146 25.63 3.30 -0.45
CA MET A 146 26.24 1.99 -0.30
C MET A 146 26.71 1.45 -1.66
N GLU A 147 27.86 0.75 -1.68
CA GLU A 147 28.39 0.15 -2.92
C GLU A 147 27.50 -0.95 -3.48
N ASP A 148 26.74 -1.66 -2.61
CA ASP A 148 25.77 -2.69 -2.96
C ASP A 148 24.37 -2.12 -3.23
N PHE A 149 24.24 -0.80 -3.35
CA PHE A 149 22.99 -0.09 -3.60
C PHE A 149 21.89 -0.27 -2.55
N ALA A 150 22.23 -0.79 -1.37
CA ALA A 150 21.25 -1.04 -0.30
C ALA A 150 20.36 0.18 -0.03
N GLY A 151 19.05 -0.02 -0.04
CA GLY A 151 18.02 1.01 0.17
C GLY A 151 17.73 1.91 -1.03
N THR A 152 18.49 1.83 -2.11
CA THR A 152 18.32 2.67 -3.30
C THR A 152 17.26 2.04 -4.22
N GLY A 153 16.12 2.71 -4.37
CA GLY A 153 15.02 2.21 -5.21
C GLY A 153 14.29 0.99 -4.66
N ALA A 154 14.82 0.39 -3.60
CA ALA A 154 14.24 -0.79 -2.96
C ALA A 154 13.60 -0.42 -1.62
N GLY A 155 12.78 -1.32 -1.12
CA GLY A 155 12.17 -1.22 0.20
C GLY A 155 12.91 -2.03 1.25
N VAL A 156 12.33 -2.11 2.42
CA VAL A 156 12.73 -3.04 3.47
C VAL A 156 12.13 -4.41 3.18
N ALA A 157 12.95 -5.44 3.17
CA ALA A 157 12.52 -6.82 2.98
C ALA A 157 13.04 -7.70 4.12
N ASN A 158 12.14 -8.11 5.02
CA ASN A 158 12.42 -9.10 6.05
C ASN A 158 11.88 -10.46 5.59
N HIS A 159 12.77 -11.35 5.19
CA HIS A 159 12.41 -12.67 4.64
C HIS A 159 11.66 -13.56 5.66
N GLU A 160 11.98 -13.49 6.95
CA GLU A 160 11.25 -14.25 7.98
C GLU A 160 9.83 -13.68 8.18
N PHE A 161 9.66 -12.36 8.14
CA PHE A 161 8.34 -11.73 8.14
C PHE A 161 7.50 -12.17 6.93
N ALA A 162 8.10 -12.12 5.72
CA ALA A 162 7.44 -12.58 4.50
C ALA A 162 7.03 -14.06 4.59
N LYS A 163 7.92 -14.92 5.08
CA LYS A 163 7.64 -16.34 5.29
C LYS A 163 6.48 -16.56 6.28
N ARG A 164 6.43 -15.81 7.39
CA ARG A 164 5.36 -15.89 8.38
C ARG A 164 4.02 -15.41 7.80
N ILE A 165 4.00 -14.37 6.97
CA ILE A 165 2.80 -13.97 6.22
C ILE A 165 2.33 -15.13 5.33
N LYS A 166 3.23 -15.73 4.56
CA LYS A 166 2.89 -16.87 3.68
C LYS A 166 2.32 -18.06 4.44
N LEU A 167 2.78 -18.28 5.68
CA LEU A 167 2.30 -19.32 6.58
C LEU A 167 1.02 -18.93 7.35
N GLN A 168 0.50 -17.70 7.14
CA GLN A 168 -0.66 -17.17 7.87
C GLN A 168 -0.44 -17.14 9.38
N ASP A 169 0.79 -16.83 9.81
CA ASP A 169 1.17 -16.79 11.22
C ASP A 169 0.48 -15.63 11.95
N ARG A 170 -0.24 -15.97 13.01
CA ARG A 170 -0.98 -15.03 13.86
C ARG A 170 -0.37 -14.89 15.26
N THR A 171 0.79 -15.50 15.50
CA THR A 171 1.49 -15.42 16.78
C THR A 171 2.16 -14.04 16.98
N ASP A 172 2.66 -13.81 18.16
CA ASP A 172 3.43 -12.63 18.55
C ASP A 172 4.78 -13.00 19.20
N ASP A 173 5.28 -14.21 18.93
CA ASP A 173 6.45 -14.81 19.55
C ASP A 173 7.79 -14.21 19.07
N ASP A 174 7.81 -13.52 17.93
CA ASP A 174 8.97 -12.82 17.42
C ASP A 174 8.65 -11.32 17.20
N PRO A 175 9.28 -10.42 17.99
CA PRO A 175 8.99 -8.98 17.91
C PRO A 175 9.37 -8.34 16.56
N ASN A 176 10.25 -8.98 15.77
CA ASN A 176 10.78 -8.44 14.53
C ASN A 176 10.18 -9.11 13.27
N ALA A 177 9.53 -10.26 13.42
CA ALA A 177 9.06 -11.03 12.29
C ALA A 177 7.63 -11.57 12.41
N SER A 178 7.04 -11.71 13.60
CA SER A 178 5.63 -12.06 13.71
C SER A 178 4.76 -10.94 13.14
N PRO A 179 3.84 -11.22 12.18
CA PRO A 179 3.00 -10.20 11.55
C PRO A 179 2.25 -9.33 12.57
N ARG A 180 1.71 -9.92 13.62
CA ARG A 180 1.04 -9.22 14.72
C ARG A 180 1.99 -8.27 15.46
N SER A 181 3.19 -8.74 15.81
CA SER A 181 4.19 -7.93 16.53
C SER A 181 4.68 -6.77 15.71
N VAL A 182 4.98 -7.00 14.41
CA VAL A 182 5.40 -5.95 13.47
C VAL A 182 4.30 -4.90 13.31
N MET A 183 3.06 -5.32 13.09
CA MET A 183 1.91 -4.42 13.00
C MET A 183 1.78 -3.55 14.26
N ASN A 184 1.83 -4.18 15.43
CA ASN A 184 1.65 -3.49 16.71
C ASN A 184 2.83 -2.60 17.12
N SER A 185 4.02 -2.82 16.55
CA SER A 185 5.23 -2.04 16.88
C SER A 185 5.45 -0.86 15.94
N PHE A 186 5.01 -0.96 14.67
CA PHE A 186 5.39 0.00 13.64
C PHE A 186 4.22 0.79 13.03
N TYR A 187 2.96 0.31 13.10
CA TYR A 187 1.85 0.96 12.41
C TYR A 187 1.16 2.03 13.27
N TRP A 188 1.34 1.97 14.58
CA TRP A 188 0.81 2.94 15.54
C TRP A 188 1.71 3.01 16.77
N ASN A 189 1.37 3.92 17.70
CA ASN A 189 2.07 3.98 18.98
C ASN A 189 2.00 2.62 19.69
N PRO A 190 3.12 1.99 20.08
CA PRO A 190 3.16 0.64 20.65
C PRO A 190 2.27 0.43 21.91
N GLN A 191 1.84 1.50 22.56
CA GLN A 191 0.90 1.43 23.70
C GLN A 191 -0.57 1.35 23.24
N PHE A 192 -0.84 1.71 21.98
CA PHE A 192 -2.18 1.61 21.40
C PHE A 192 -2.45 0.19 20.90
N ARG A 193 -3.69 -0.26 21.03
CA ARG A 193 -4.21 -1.47 20.39
C ARG A 193 -5.56 -1.13 19.77
N PRO A 194 -5.72 -1.33 18.45
CA PRO A 194 -6.99 -1.10 17.80
C PRO A 194 -8.02 -2.16 18.25
N GLU A 195 -9.26 -1.78 18.44
CA GLU A 195 -10.35 -2.71 18.80
C GLU A 195 -10.57 -3.78 17.73
N ASN A 196 -10.25 -3.48 16.47
CA ASN A 196 -10.37 -4.39 15.33
C ASN A 196 -9.02 -5.00 14.91
N GLU A 197 -8.10 -5.25 15.84
CA GLU A 197 -6.75 -5.79 15.55
C GLU A 197 -6.79 -7.05 14.69
N GLU A 198 -7.71 -7.99 14.96
CA GLU A 198 -7.82 -9.22 14.17
C GLU A 198 -8.22 -8.97 12.72
N GLU A 199 -9.11 -8.00 12.47
CA GLU A 199 -9.51 -7.61 11.11
C GLU A 199 -8.33 -6.97 10.36
N LEU A 200 -7.52 -6.18 11.03
CA LEU A 200 -6.32 -5.56 10.46
C LEU A 200 -5.24 -6.61 10.19
N LEU A 201 -5.01 -7.53 11.11
CA LEU A 201 -4.07 -8.64 10.93
C LEU A 201 -4.48 -9.53 9.75
N GLU A 202 -5.77 -9.83 9.59
CA GLU A 202 -6.28 -10.55 8.42
C GLU A 202 -5.90 -9.82 7.13
N GLY A 203 -6.19 -8.51 7.05
CA GLY A 203 -5.86 -7.70 5.88
C GLY A 203 -4.36 -7.61 5.57
N LEU A 204 -3.49 -7.72 6.59
CA LEU A 204 -2.06 -7.83 6.42
C LEU A 204 -1.66 -9.21 5.86
N LEU A 205 -2.23 -10.28 6.42
CA LEU A 205 -1.94 -11.66 6.03
C LEU A 205 -2.43 -12.01 4.61
N GLU A 206 -3.37 -11.25 4.06
CA GLU A 206 -3.82 -11.40 2.66
C GLU A 206 -2.77 -10.95 1.62
N MET A 207 -1.62 -10.39 2.05
CA MET A 207 -0.51 -10.01 1.17
C MET A 207 0.06 -11.22 0.43
N LYS A 208 0.33 -11.05 -0.87
CA LYS A 208 0.90 -12.12 -1.71
C LYS A 208 2.42 -12.14 -1.61
N ILE A 209 2.97 -13.32 -1.35
CA ILE A 209 4.41 -13.52 -1.13
C ILE A 209 5.00 -14.42 -2.22
N GLY A 210 6.10 -13.99 -2.85
CA GLY A 210 6.79 -14.76 -3.89
C GLY A 210 7.75 -13.95 -4.77
N ASP A 211 8.32 -14.57 -5.78
CA ASP A 211 9.42 -14.03 -6.59
C ASP A 211 9.08 -12.75 -7.36
N GLN A 212 7.87 -12.63 -7.91
CA GLN A 212 7.40 -11.38 -8.55
C GLN A 212 6.28 -10.73 -7.73
N ARG A 213 6.43 -10.79 -6.43
CA ARG A 213 5.58 -10.20 -5.40
C ARG A 213 6.51 -9.73 -4.27
N TYR A 214 6.00 -9.36 -3.11
CA TYR A 214 6.86 -9.09 -1.96
C TYR A 214 7.42 -10.43 -1.38
N PRO A 215 8.67 -10.52 -0.97
CA PRO A 215 9.76 -9.55 -1.08
C PRO A 215 10.48 -9.57 -2.44
N GLY A 216 10.03 -10.38 -3.41
CA GLY A 216 10.66 -10.53 -4.70
C GLY A 216 11.94 -11.37 -4.63
N ASP A 217 12.86 -11.08 -5.53
CA ASP A 217 14.21 -11.64 -5.62
C ASP A 217 15.24 -10.84 -4.80
N SER A 218 14.77 -10.05 -3.85
CA SER A 218 15.63 -9.24 -2.99
C SER A 218 16.64 -10.09 -2.23
N VAL A 219 17.87 -9.56 -2.09
CA VAL A 219 18.93 -10.15 -1.31
C VAL A 219 19.24 -9.29 -0.07
N SER A 220 19.69 -9.90 1.00
CA SER A 220 20.08 -9.16 2.20
C SER A 220 21.40 -8.42 1.97
N SER A 221 21.45 -7.15 2.40
CA SER A 221 22.69 -6.37 2.44
C SER A 221 23.43 -6.61 3.77
N GLU A 222 24.76 -6.72 3.71
CA GLU A 222 25.60 -6.72 4.91
C GLU A 222 25.71 -5.31 5.51
N ASN A 223 25.59 -4.28 4.67
CA ASN A 223 25.71 -2.88 5.09
C ASN A 223 24.42 -2.37 5.75
N TRP A 224 23.28 -2.88 5.32
CA TRP A 224 21.99 -2.49 5.86
C TRP A 224 21.06 -3.70 5.91
N PRO A 225 21.05 -4.44 7.00
CA PRO A 225 20.17 -5.61 7.18
C PRO A 225 18.70 -5.23 6.96
N PHE A 226 17.93 -6.15 6.36
CA PHE A 226 16.51 -5.97 5.99
C PHE A 226 16.25 -5.01 4.82
N VAL A 227 17.26 -4.42 4.22
CA VAL A 227 17.11 -3.59 3.02
C VAL A 227 17.74 -4.32 1.85
N ALA A 228 16.97 -4.46 0.78
CA ALA A 228 17.45 -5.02 -0.48
C ALA A 228 17.96 -3.89 -1.39
N PRO A 229 18.95 -4.15 -2.22
CA PRO A 229 19.34 -3.25 -3.31
C PRO A 229 18.30 -3.23 -4.41
#